data_efc3b22b3ca508334925262bd4fdfeeb
#
_entry.id   efc3b22b3ca508334925262bd4fdfeeb
#
_cell.length_a   1.000
_cell.length_b   1.000
_cell.length_c   1.000
_cell.angle_alpha   90.00
_cell.angle_beta   90.00
_cell.angle_gamma   90.00
#
_symmetry.space_group_name_H-M   'P 1'
#
loop_
_entity.id
_entity.type
_entity.pdbx_description
1 polymer ?
#
loop_
_entity_poly.entity_id
_entity_poly.type
_entity_poly.pdbx_seq_one_letter_code
_entity_poly.pdbx_strand_id
1 'polypeptide(L)'
;MPVWCGASPEFLAKARQELGLKTDEELRVRFGDDFRRVSSRYVGPAHELAEGATSRTIFGVERAGFGYGQPLSHPLASATLGEIEVYPWPNPDWMDVSRIRAEAASYRREYAILGGEWSPFWHDLIDLLGMENMCLKMYEEPEVVDAILRHMVDFYAEVSRRTYEAASREIDIIFIGNDLGSQTGPLLGVGLFERFLLPHLKRLIALGHDYGLRVQLHCCGGFAPLIPPLIAAGLDALHAVQPCCQGMDLRTLKGEFGGRIVFNGAIDSQHVLIEGTPDLVGRRVREVLEIMMPGGGYIGGASHDYILEETPVENVVAMFDTIREFGVYGRAGVARQL
;
A
#
# COMPACT_ATOMS: atom_id res chain seq x y z
N MET A 1 -10.47 -10.34 -15.06
CA MET A 1 -10.29 -9.77 -13.71
C MET A 1 -9.09 -8.85 -13.76
N PRO A 2 -9.04 -7.74 -13.01
CA PRO A 2 -7.88 -6.86 -12.98
C PRO A 2 -6.64 -7.53 -12.36
N VAL A 3 -5.45 -7.09 -12.78
CA VAL A 3 -4.15 -7.62 -12.38
C VAL A 3 -3.28 -6.49 -11.84
N TRP A 4 -2.67 -6.70 -10.69
CA TRP A 4 -1.75 -5.79 -10.03
C TRP A 4 -0.32 -6.34 -10.08
N CYS A 5 0.65 -5.49 -10.46
CA CYS A 5 2.07 -5.82 -10.41
C CYS A 5 2.85 -4.73 -9.65
N GLY A 6 2.97 -4.87 -8.34
CA GLY A 6 3.96 -4.15 -7.56
C GLY A 6 5.29 -4.92 -7.53
N ALA A 7 6.40 -4.25 -7.78
CA ALA A 7 7.71 -4.88 -7.74
C ALA A 7 8.80 -3.88 -7.34
N SER A 8 9.84 -4.37 -6.64
CA SER A 8 10.97 -3.54 -6.27
C SER A 8 11.80 -3.13 -7.50
N PRO A 9 12.51 -2.00 -7.44
CA PRO A 9 13.40 -1.58 -8.53
C PRO A 9 14.44 -2.65 -8.90
N GLU A 10 14.94 -3.39 -7.91
CA GLU A 10 15.92 -4.46 -8.08
C GLU A 10 15.30 -5.64 -8.85
N PHE A 11 14.09 -6.06 -8.44
CA PHE A 11 13.37 -7.10 -9.18
C PHE A 11 13.05 -6.68 -10.61
N LEU A 12 12.58 -5.42 -10.82
CA LEU A 12 12.30 -4.92 -12.17
C LEU A 12 13.54 -4.95 -13.05
N ALA A 13 14.71 -4.56 -12.53
CA ALA A 13 15.97 -4.60 -13.26
C ALA A 13 16.35 -6.05 -13.64
N LYS A 14 16.28 -6.98 -12.67
CA LYS A 14 16.54 -8.41 -12.87
C LYS A 14 15.59 -9.02 -13.91
N ALA A 15 14.28 -8.80 -13.77
CA ALA A 15 13.29 -9.35 -14.67
C ALA A 15 13.41 -8.82 -16.11
N ARG A 16 13.71 -7.52 -16.27
CA ARG A 16 14.01 -6.96 -17.61
C ARG A 16 15.20 -7.65 -18.27
N GLN A 17 16.27 -7.84 -17.50
CA GLN A 17 17.47 -8.52 -18.02
C GLN A 17 17.18 -9.96 -18.46
N GLU A 18 16.51 -10.74 -17.61
CA GLU A 18 16.21 -12.15 -17.88
C GLU A 18 15.20 -12.33 -19.03
N LEU A 19 14.23 -11.42 -19.16
CA LEU A 19 13.20 -11.46 -20.20
C LEU A 19 13.60 -10.71 -21.49
N GLY A 20 14.76 -10.08 -21.53
CA GLY A 20 15.23 -9.32 -22.70
C GLY A 20 14.42 -8.05 -23.00
N LEU A 21 13.80 -7.44 -21.97
CA LEU A 21 12.99 -6.24 -22.08
C LEU A 21 13.81 -4.97 -21.78
N LYS A 22 13.42 -3.83 -22.37
CA LYS A 22 14.20 -2.59 -22.29
C LYS A 22 13.71 -1.66 -21.18
N THR A 23 12.40 -1.65 -20.92
CA THR A 23 11.77 -0.70 -20.01
C THR A 23 10.88 -1.40 -18.99
N ASP A 24 10.62 -0.75 -17.86
CA ASP A 24 9.66 -1.22 -16.85
C ASP A 24 8.24 -1.25 -17.42
N GLU A 25 7.92 -0.35 -18.36
CA GLU A 25 6.63 -0.35 -19.03
C GLU A 25 6.42 -1.62 -19.88
N GLU A 26 7.43 -2.03 -20.67
CA GLU A 26 7.38 -3.30 -21.41
C GLU A 26 7.17 -4.49 -20.47
N LEU A 27 7.78 -4.46 -19.27
CA LEU A 27 7.63 -5.51 -18.28
C LEU A 27 6.20 -5.52 -17.67
N ARG A 28 5.65 -4.35 -17.32
CA ARG A 28 4.27 -4.21 -16.84
C ARG A 28 3.26 -4.72 -17.86
N VAL A 29 3.44 -4.35 -19.13
CA VAL A 29 2.61 -4.87 -20.25
C VAL A 29 2.75 -6.38 -20.38
N ARG A 30 3.98 -6.94 -20.29
CA ARG A 30 4.22 -8.39 -20.33
C ARG A 30 3.49 -9.14 -19.22
N PHE A 31 3.44 -8.57 -18.03
CA PHE A 31 2.73 -9.13 -16.89
C PHE A 31 1.22 -8.87 -16.90
N GLY A 32 0.74 -7.96 -17.74
CA GLY A 32 -0.68 -7.59 -17.83
C GLY A 32 -1.14 -6.72 -16.67
N ASP A 33 -0.26 -5.87 -16.15
CA ASP A 33 -0.57 -4.93 -15.08
C ASP A 33 -1.58 -3.87 -15.56
N ASP A 34 -2.76 -3.86 -14.97
CA ASP A 34 -3.86 -2.94 -15.32
C ASP A 34 -3.75 -1.57 -14.64
N PHE A 35 -2.69 -1.33 -13.86
CA PHE A 35 -2.56 -0.12 -13.06
C PHE A 35 -1.32 0.70 -13.44
N ARG A 36 -1.46 2.04 -13.38
CA ARG A 36 -0.33 2.98 -13.43
C ARG A 36 -0.43 3.96 -12.28
N ARG A 37 0.73 4.34 -11.72
CA ARG A 37 0.78 5.24 -10.57
C ARG A 37 1.34 6.58 -10.97
N VAL A 38 0.71 7.65 -10.47
CA VAL A 38 1.18 9.04 -10.54
C VAL A 38 1.33 9.60 -9.13
N SER A 39 2.35 10.42 -8.92
CA SER A 39 2.66 10.98 -7.60
C SER A 39 3.19 12.40 -7.72
N SER A 40 3.05 13.18 -6.65
CA SER A 40 3.71 14.46 -6.49
C SER A 40 5.24 14.32 -6.50
N ARG A 41 5.93 15.43 -6.74
CA ARG A 41 7.40 15.47 -6.73
C ARG A 41 7.87 16.40 -5.62
N TYR A 42 8.87 15.94 -4.87
CA TYR A 42 9.52 16.81 -3.91
C TYR A 42 10.35 17.90 -4.60
N VAL A 43 10.07 19.16 -4.26
CA VAL A 43 10.76 20.36 -4.76
C VAL A 43 11.21 21.28 -3.59
N GLY A 44 11.13 20.75 -2.38
CA GLY A 44 11.50 21.46 -1.16
C GLY A 44 13.02 21.64 -0.99
N PRO A 45 13.46 22.10 0.17
CA PRO A 45 14.87 22.30 0.46
C PRO A 45 15.68 21.02 0.32
N ALA A 46 16.85 21.13 -0.30
CA ALA A 46 17.84 20.05 -0.27
C ALA A 46 18.38 19.90 1.17
N HIS A 47 18.58 18.67 1.60
CA HIS A 47 19.16 18.34 2.89
C HIS A 47 20.45 17.55 2.70
N GLU A 48 21.50 17.96 3.41
CA GLU A 48 22.67 17.12 3.58
C GLU A 48 22.31 15.98 4.55
N LEU A 49 22.68 14.75 4.18
CA LEU A 49 22.47 13.59 5.04
C LEU A 49 23.58 13.51 6.08
N ALA A 50 23.26 13.10 7.30
CA ALA A 50 24.26 12.79 8.31
C ALA A 50 25.14 11.60 7.88
N GLU A 51 26.32 11.48 8.52
CA GLU A 51 27.21 10.35 8.28
C GLU A 51 26.51 9.01 8.52
N GLY A 52 26.58 8.13 7.53
CA GLY A 52 25.92 6.82 7.55
C GLY A 52 24.44 6.81 7.13
N ALA A 53 23.79 7.95 6.96
CA ALA A 53 22.44 8.01 6.44
C ALA A 53 22.41 7.76 4.93
N THR A 54 21.40 7.00 4.47
CA THR A 54 21.15 6.74 3.04
C THR A 54 19.94 7.51 2.50
N SER A 55 19.05 7.94 3.39
CA SER A 55 17.86 8.71 3.04
C SER A 55 17.36 9.55 4.22
N ARG A 56 16.43 10.47 3.93
CA ARG A 56 15.72 11.26 4.94
C ARG A 56 14.24 11.32 4.57
N THR A 57 13.37 11.08 5.54
CA THR A 57 11.92 11.20 5.34
C THR A 57 11.51 12.66 5.23
N ILE A 58 10.31 12.91 4.70
CA ILE A 58 9.75 14.25 4.60
C ILE A 58 9.59 14.92 6.00
N PHE A 59 9.44 14.13 7.05
CA PHE A 59 9.34 14.57 8.44
C PHE A 59 10.70 14.69 9.15
N GLY A 60 11.81 14.60 8.42
CA GLY A 60 13.14 14.87 8.93
C GLY A 60 13.85 13.70 9.60
N VAL A 61 13.29 12.47 9.57
CA VAL A 61 13.95 11.29 10.11
C VAL A 61 14.95 10.73 9.11
N GLU A 62 16.22 10.63 9.52
CA GLU A 62 17.26 10.00 8.71
C GLU A 62 17.27 8.49 8.90
N ARG A 63 17.50 7.78 7.82
CA ARG A 63 17.49 6.32 7.75
C ARG A 63 18.76 5.79 7.13
N ALA A 64 19.17 4.60 7.54
CA ALA A 64 20.30 3.87 6.98
C ALA A 64 19.94 2.41 6.72
N GLY A 65 20.71 1.76 5.86
CA GLY A 65 20.56 0.35 5.53
C GLY A 65 19.83 0.10 4.23
N PHE A 66 19.47 -1.15 4.00
CA PHE A 66 18.88 -1.65 2.76
C PHE A 66 17.37 -1.37 2.68
N GLY A 67 16.83 -1.26 1.47
CA GLY A 67 15.41 -1.02 1.22
C GLY A 67 14.94 0.34 1.76
N TYR A 68 13.91 0.35 2.57
CA TYR A 68 13.42 1.57 3.22
C TYR A 68 14.35 2.10 4.33
N GLY A 69 15.37 1.32 4.72
CA GLY A 69 16.27 1.64 5.81
C GLY A 69 15.61 1.59 7.19
N GLN A 70 16.46 1.77 8.23
CA GLN A 70 16.02 1.89 9.61
C GLN A 70 16.27 3.31 10.09
N PRO A 71 15.40 3.91 10.94
CA PRO A 71 15.64 5.22 11.49
C PRO A 71 16.93 5.23 12.33
N LEU A 72 17.76 6.23 12.12
CA LEU A 72 19.00 6.44 12.90
C LEU A 72 18.70 7.11 14.25
N SER A 73 17.59 7.81 14.35
CA SER A 73 17.14 8.48 15.57
C SER A 73 15.62 8.67 15.55
N HIS A 74 15.06 8.95 16.72
CA HIS A 74 13.66 9.27 16.91
C HIS A 74 13.53 10.69 17.44
N PRO A 75 13.45 11.72 16.57
CA PRO A 75 13.61 13.13 16.97
C PRO A 75 12.53 13.63 17.95
N LEU A 76 11.36 12.99 18.00
CA LEU A 76 10.28 13.37 18.91
C LEU A 76 10.09 12.39 20.09
N ALA A 77 11.03 11.46 20.32
CA ALA A 77 10.91 10.45 21.37
C ALA A 77 10.63 11.03 22.76
N SER A 78 11.28 12.15 23.10
CA SER A 78 11.13 12.84 24.39
C SER A 78 10.49 14.24 24.27
N ALA A 79 9.93 14.57 23.10
CA ALA A 79 9.36 15.89 22.87
C ALA A 79 8.09 16.10 23.70
N THR A 80 8.00 17.30 24.26
CA THR A 80 6.78 17.80 24.90
C THR A 80 5.78 18.30 23.86
N LEU A 81 4.53 18.48 24.26
CA LEU A 81 3.50 19.02 23.37
C LEU A 81 3.90 20.39 22.79
N GLY A 82 4.55 21.25 23.58
CA GLY A 82 5.03 22.56 23.12
C GLY A 82 6.12 22.47 22.05
N GLU A 83 7.01 21.50 22.16
CA GLU A 83 8.06 21.25 21.16
C GLU A 83 7.50 20.66 19.88
N ILE A 84 6.45 19.83 19.96
CA ILE A 84 5.74 19.28 18.79
C ILE A 84 5.07 20.39 17.98
N GLU A 85 4.41 21.36 18.63
CA GLU A 85 3.72 22.45 17.94
C GLU A 85 4.68 23.38 17.18
N VAL A 86 5.95 23.45 17.57
CA VAL A 86 7.00 24.27 16.90
C VAL A 86 8.01 23.43 16.10
N TYR A 87 7.79 22.11 16.02
CA TYR A 87 8.63 21.23 15.19
C TYR A 87 8.59 21.69 13.73
N PRO A 88 9.70 21.60 12.96
CA PRO A 88 9.74 22.03 11.57
C PRO A 88 8.99 21.08 10.65
N TRP A 89 7.67 21.04 10.80
CA TRP A 89 6.78 20.23 9.96
C TRP A 89 6.93 20.61 8.48
N PRO A 90 6.82 19.62 7.55
CA PRO A 90 6.99 19.89 6.12
C PRO A 90 5.89 20.82 5.61
N ASN A 91 6.29 21.70 4.67
CA ASN A 91 5.35 22.57 3.98
C ASN A 91 4.77 21.83 2.77
N PRO A 92 3.43 21.75 2.60
CA PRO A 92 2.81 21.16 1.40
C PRO A 92 3.28 21.79 0.07
N ASP A 93 3.80 23.02 0.09
CA ASP A 93 4.37 23.68 -1.09
C ASP A 93 5.67 23.02 -1.60
N TRP A 94 6.27 22.13 -0.80
CA TRP A 94 7.40 21.32 -1.24
C TRP A 94 7.01 20.15 -2.16
N MET A 95 5.71 19.95 -2.39
CA MET A 95 5.20 18.88 -3.22
C MET A 95 4.58 19.45 -4.50
N ASP A 96 5.26 19.27 -5.63
CA ASP A 96 4.79 19.73 -6.95
C ASP A 96 3.82 18.72 -7.57
N VAL A 97 2.59 19.15 -7.83
CA VAL A 97 1.54 18.36 -8.47
C VAL A 97 1.30 18.76 -9.94
N SER A 98 2.08 19.69 -10.48
CA SER A 98 1.83 20.32 -11.79
C SER A 98 1.80 19.33 -12.97
N ARG A 99 2.51 18.21 -12.87
CA ARG A 99 2.63 17.21 -13.94
C ARG A 99 1.65 16.06 -13.84
N ILE A 100 1.00 15.87 -12.69
CA ILE A 100 0.17 14.69 -12.40
C ILE A 100 -0.93 14.51 -13.44
N ARG A 101 -1.63 15.60 -13.84
CA ARG A 101 -2.70 15.53 -14.82
C ARG A 101 -2.23 15.02 -16.19
N ALA A 102 -1.13 15.56 -16.69
CA ALA A 102 -0.59 15.17 -18.00
C ALA A 102 -0.09 13.72 -17.99
N GLU A 103 0.55 13.33 -16.90
CA GLU A 103 1.06 11.98 -16.71
C GLU A 103 -0.09 10.96 -16.60
N ALA A 104 -1.10 11.22 -15.76
CA ALA A 104 -2.29 10.38 -15.65
C ALA A 104 -3.05 10.27 -16.99
N ALA A 105 -3.23 11.37 -17.70
CA ALA A 105 -3.92 11.39 -18.98
C ALA A 105 -3.23 10.55 -20.07
N SER A 106 -1.90 10.37 -19.98
CA SER A 106 -1.14 9.54 -20.92
C SER A 106 -1.46 8.05 -20.83
N TYR A 107 -1.90 7.58 -19.66
CA TYR A 107 -2.21 6.16 -19.38
C TYR A 107 -3.69 5.84 -19.29
N ARG A 108 -4.54 6.82 -18.95
CA ARG A 108 -5.94 6.61 -18.55
C ARG A 108 -6.84 5.88 -19.56
N ARG A 109 -6.48 5.87 -20.84
CA ARG A 109 -7.28 5.16 -21.85
C ARG A 109 -7.21 3.64 -21.76
N GLU A 110 -6.12 3.12 -21.18
CA GLU A 110 -5.80 1.69 -21.14
C GLU A 110 -5.71 1.13 -19.73
N TYR A 111 -5.40 2.00 -18.74
CA TYR A 111 -5.09 1.56 -17.38
C TYR A 111 -5.91 2.33 -16.34
N ALA A 112 -6.11 1.70 -15.18
CA ALA A 112 -6.60 2.38 -13.99
C ALA A 112 -5.46 3.18 -13.35
N ILE A 113 -5.73 4.43 -12.99
CA ILE A 113 -4.72 5.35 -12.47
C ILE A 113 -4.79 5.43 -10.96
N LEU A 114 -3.69 5.09 -10.31
CA LEU A 114 -3.47 5.29 -8.88
C LEU A 114 -2.84 6.65 -8.65
N GLY A 115 -3.36 7.40 -7.69
CA GLY A 115 -2.83 8.72 -7.34
C GLY A 115 -2.98 9.03 -5.86
N GLY A 116 -2.70 10.28 -5.49
CA GLY A 116 -2.67 10.74 -4.11
C GLY A 116 -1.35 10.42 -3.42
N GLU A 117 -1.25 10.88 -2.18
CA GLU A 117 -0.09 10.60 -1.36
C GLU A 117 -0.21 9.22 -0.71
N TRP A 118 0.93 8.51 -0.62
CA TRP A 118 1.03 7.21 0.05
C TRP A 118 0.61 7.27 1.52
N SER A 119 0.84 8.41 2.17
CA SER A 119 0.37 8.75 3.54
C SER A 119 0.67 7.68 4.60
N PRO A 120 1.92 7.25 4.78
CA PRO A 120 2.29 6.19 5.71
C PRO A 120 2.43 6.73 7.16
N PHE A 121 1.44 7.47 7.63
CA PHE A 121 1.51 8.21 8.90
C PHE A 121 1.72 7.30 10.13
N TRP A 122 1.35 6.02 10.04
CA TRP A 122 1.66 5.03 11.08
C TRP A 122 3.18 4.74 11.16
N HIS A 123 3.82 4.55 10.00
CA HIS A 123 5.26 4.33 9.94
C HIS A 123 6.03 5.60 10.34
N ASP A 124 5.58 6.76 9.87
CA ASP A 124 6.20 8.04 10.23
C ASP A 124 6.08 8.33 11.73
N LEU A 125 4.95 7.95 12.37
CA LEU A 125 4.78 8.07 13.81
C LEU A 125 5.80 7.19 14.57
N ILE A 126 5.99 5.95 14.09
CA ILE A 126 7.01 5.03 14.63
C ILE A 126 8.41 5.61 14.44
N ASP A 127 8.70 6.16 13.29
CA ASP A 127 10.00 6.77 12.99
C ASP A 127 10.30 7.97 13.89
N LEU A 128 9.30 8.81 14.14
CA LEU A 128 9.45 10.01 14.97
C LEU A 128 9.59 9.69 16.46
N LEU A 129 8.87 8.68 16.96
CA LEU A 129 8.80 8.38 18.40
C LEU A 129 9.61 7.15 18.82
N GLY A 130 9.88 6.18 17.93
CA GLY A 130 10.28 4.82 18.27
C GLY A 130 9.07 3.97 18.68
N MET A 131 9.04 2.69 18.25
CA MET A 131 7.88 1.80 18.43
C MET A 131 7.49 1.63 19.90
N GLU A 132 8.45 1.31 20.78
CA GLU A 132 8.18 1.10 22.21
C GLU A 132 7.66 2.37 22.87
N ASN A 133 8.37 3.49 22.68
CA ASN A 133 8.01 4.78 23.25
C ASN A 133 6.66 5.29 22.72
N MET A 134 6.37 5.09 21.45
CA MET A 134 5.07 5.41 20.86
C MET A 134 3.94 4.64 21.57
N CYS A 135 4.12 3.32 21.78
CA CYS A 135 3.13 2.52 22.48
C CYS A 135 2.90 3.00 23.93
N LEU A 136 3.97 3.37 24.65
CA LEU A 136 3.85 3.95 25.99
C LEU A 136 3.11 5.29 25.96
N LYS A 137 3.49 6.18 25.04
CA LYS A 137 2.86 7.50 24.93
C LYS A 137 1.37 7.46 24.55
N MET A 138 0.91 6.41 23.85
CA MET A 138 -0.53 6.22 23.60
C MET A 138 -1.35 6.10 24.89
N TYR A 139 -0.74 5.65 25.99
CA TYR A 139 -1.40 5.53 27.30
C TYR A 139 -1.05 6.67 28.25
N GLU A 140 0.20 7.13 28.27
CA GLU A 140 0.72 8.06 29.25
C GLU A 140 0.57 9.53 28.81
N GLU A 141 0.74 9.80 27.50
CA GLU A 141 0.74 11.14 26.90
C GLU A 141 -0.06 11.13 25.56
N PRO A 142 -1.34 10.70 25.54
CA PRO A 142 -2.10 10.56 24.31
C PRO A 142 -2.23 11.85 23.48
N GLU A 143 -2.19 13.02 24.13
CA GLU A 143 -2.23 14.32 23.47
C GLU A 143 -0.98 14.61 22.62
N VAL A 144 0.18 14.05 22.99
CA VAL A 144 1.42 14.11 22.20
C VAL A 144 1.28 13.32 20.92
N VAL A 145 0.74 12.09 21.02
CA VAL A 145 0.48 11.22 19.86
C VAL A 145 -0.55 11.86 18.93
N ASP A 146 -1.64 12.39 19.47
CA ASP A 146 -2.70 13.09 18.71
C ASP A 146 -2.13 14.33 17.97
N ALA A 147 -1.26 15.11 18.60
CA ALA A 147 -0.66 16.28 17.98
C ALA A 147 0.25 15.90 16.80
N ILE A 148 1.11 14.89 16.95
CA ILE A 148 1.98 14.41 15.88
C ILE A 148 1.14 13.88 14.71
N LEU A 149 0.17 13.01 14.98
CA LEU A 149 -0.74 12.46 13.96
C LEU A 149 -1.48 13.55 13.20
N ARG A 150 -1.99 14.57 13.91
CA ARG A 150 -2.67 15.73 13.31
C ARG A 150 -1.77 16.45 12.31
N HIS A 151 -0.56 16.83 12.70
CA HIS A 151 0.38 17.54 11.83
C HIS A 151 0.74 16.73 10.58
N MET A 152 1.03 15.42 10.74
CA MET A 152 1.37 14.55 9.61
C MET A 152 0.20 14.38 8.66
N VAL A 153 -1.00 14.11 9.18
CA VAL A 153 -2.19 13.88 8.35
C VAL A 153 -2.69 15.17 7.72
N ASP A 154 -2.52 16.33 8.37
CA ASP A 154 -2.81 17.63 7.76
C ASP A 154 -1.93 17.87 6.52
N PHE A 155 -0.64 17.55 6.61
CA PHE A 155 0.26 17.61 5.46
C PHE A 155 -0.19 16.68 4.33
N TYR A 156 -0.40 15.39 4.61
CA TYR A 156 -0.81 14.41 3.61
C TYR A 156 -2.17 14.74 2.98
N ALA A 157 -3.14 15.17 3.78
CA ALA A 157 -4.46 15.56 3.30
C ALA A 157 -4.38 16.78 2.37
N GLU A 158 -3.54 17.77 2.69
CA GLU A 158 -3.39 18.97 1.87
C GLU A 158 -2.72 18.65 0.52
N VAL A 159 -1.64 17.86 0.51
CA VAL A 159 -0.98 17.45 -0.73
C VAL A 159 -1.90 16.58 -1.58
N SER A 160 -2.63 15.65 -0.95
CA SER A 160 -3.63 14.82 -1.63
C SER A 160 -4.75 15.67 -2.23
N ARG A 161 -5.28 16.66 -1.49
CA ARG A 161 -6.30 17.59 -1.99
C ARG A 161 -5.83 18.32 -3.23
N ARG A 162 -4.58 18.85 -3.23
CA ARG A 162 -4.00 19.52 -4.40
C ARG A 162 -3.88 18.58 -5.60
N THR A 163 -3.47 17.33 -5.36
CA THR A 163 -3.42 16.29 -6.39
C THR A 163 -4.80 16.04 -7.00
N TYR A 164 -5.84 15.92 -6.17
CA TYR A 164 -7.21 15.65 -6.63
C TYR A 164 -7.80 16.86 -7.38
N GLU A 165 -7.56 18.08 -6.90
CA GLU A 165 -7.94 19.30 -7.62
C GLU A 165 -7.29 19.38 -9.00
N ALA A 166 -6.02 19.00 -9.09
CA ALA A 166 -5.30 19.00 -10.37
C ALA A 166 -5.78 17.92 -11.34
N ALA A 167 -6.14 16.71 -10.87
CA ALA A 167 -6.29 15.54 -11.72
C ALA A 167 -7.37 14.52 -11.30
N SER A 168 -8.41 14.89 -10.53
CA SER A 168 -9.46 13.95 -10.10
C SER A 168 -10.23 13.28 -11.25
N ARG A 169 -10.23 13.86 -12.43
CA ARG A 169 -10.86 13.26 -13.61
C ARG A 169 -9.98 12.22 -14.31
N GLU A 170 -8.70 12.25 -14.03
CA GLU A 170 -7.68 11.38 -14.60
C GLU A 170 -7.23 10.27 -13.64
N ILE A 171 -7.47 10.43 -12.32
CA ILE A 171 -7.18 9.44 -11.29
C ILE A 171 -8.45 8.62 -11.01
N ASP A 172 -8.30 7.33 -10.78
CA ASP A 172 -9.40 6.42 -10.46
C ASP A 172 -9.38 5.98 -8.99
N ILE A 173 -8.19 5.75 -8.43
CA ILE A 173 -7.99 5.15 -7.12
C ILE A 173 -6.92 5.92 -6.34
N ILE A 174 -7.19 6.14 -5.08
CA ILE A 174 -6.19 6.61 -4.11
C ILE A 174 -5.57 5.40 -3.43
N PHE A 175 -4.27 5.43 -3.23
CA PHE A 175 -3.53 4.35 -2.62
C PHE A 175 -2.80 4.82 -1.36
N ILE A 176 -3.33 4.47 -0.17
CA ILE A 176 -2.81 4.81 1.15
C ILE A 176 -2.04 3.60 1.70
N GLY A 177 -0.88 3.81 2.34
CA GLY A 177 -0.06 2.72 2.87
C GLY A 177 0.21 2.81 4.37
N ASN A 178 -0.32 1.85 5.15
CA ASN A 178 -0.04 1.73 6.58
C ASN A 178 -0.05 0.26 7.00
N ASP A 179 1.10 -0.30 7.39
CA ASP A 179 1.21 -1.67 7.85
C ASP A 179 0.76 -1.80 9.32
N LEU A 180 -0.45 -2.26 9.51
CA LEU A 180 -1.11 -2.41 10.80
C LEU A 180 -1.04 -3.84 11.34
N GLY A 181 -0.54 -4.77 10.54
CA GLY A 181 -0.48 -6.20 10.85
C GLY A 181 0.94 -6.75 11.02
N SER A 182 1.01 -7.92 11.64
CA SER A 182 2.20 -8.76 11.75
C SER A 182 1.87 -10.19 11.30
N GLN A 183 2.81 -11.13 11.36
CA GLN A 183 2.53 -12.54 11.06
C GLN A 183 1.45 -13.14 12.00
N THR A 184 1.37 -12.65 13.23
CA THR A 184 0.53 -13.21 14.30
C THR A 184 -0.70 -12.38 14.64
N GLY A 185 -0.97 -11.28 13.91
CA GLY A 185 -2.13 -10.43 14.13
C GLY A 185 -1.83 -8.94 14.03
N PRO A 186 -2.79 -8.08 14.41
CA PRO A 186 -2.61 -6.63 14.39
C PRO A 186 -1.49 -6.18 15.34
N LEU A 187 -0.73 -5.14 14.93
CA LEU A 187 0.29 -4.49 15.77
C LEU A 187 -0.31 -3.72 16.94
N LEU A 188 -1.54 -3.21 16.77
CA LEU A 188 -2.31 -2.56 17.83
C LEU A 188 -3.61 -3.32 18.07
N GLY A 189 -4.05 -3.38 19.32
CA GLY A 189 -5.42 -3.79 19.65
C GLY A 189 -6.46 -2.86 18.99
N VAL A 190 -7.64 -3.42 18.66
CA VAL A 190 -8.73 -2.70 17.97
C VAL A 190 -9.03 -1.35 18.64
N GLY A 191 -9.09 -1.27 19.98
CA GLY A 191 -9.38 -0.03 20.70
C GLY A 191 -8.35 1.08 20.47
N LEU A 192 -7.05 0.78 20.45
CA LEU A 192 -6.01 1.77 20.14
C LEU A 192 -6.04 2.18 18.67
N PHE A 193 -6.28 1.22 17.77
CA PHE A 193 -6.48 1.51 16.35
C PHE A 193 -7.65 2.48 16.14
N GLU A 194 -8.81 2.19 16.74
CA GLU A 194 -10.01 3.04 16.64
C GLU A 194 -9.82 4.42 17.26
N ARG A 195 -9.02 4.51 18.33
CA ARG A 195 -8.74 5.78 19.02
C ARG A 195 -7.76 6.65 18.25
N PHE A 196 -6.65 6.11 17.74
CA PHE A 196 -5.55 6.90 17.21
C PHE A 196 -5.45 6.90 15.68
N LEU A 197 -5.74 5.80 15.00
CA LEU A 197 -5.45 5.67 13.56
C LEU A 197 -6.71 5.79 12.70
N LEU A 198 -7.80 5.14 13.11
CA LEU A 198 -9.03 5.10 12.32
C LEU A 198 -9.60 6.49 12.00
N PRO A 199 -9.62 7.49 12.91
CA PRO A 199 -10.11 8.83 12.59
C PRO A 199 -9.36 9.49 11.44
N HIS A 200 -8.05 9.29 11.37
CA HIS A 200 -7.20 9.82 10.32
C HIS A 200 -7.37 9.08 8.99
N LEU A 201 -7.46 7.74 9.02
CA LEU A 201 -7.82 6.95 7.83
C LEU A 201 -9.19 7.36 7.30
N LYS A 202 -10.19 7.50 8.17
CA LYS A 202 -11.53 7.95 7.79
C LYS A 202 -11.51 9.33 7.12
N ARG A 203 -10.70 10.26 7.62
CA ARG A 203 -10.53 11.59 7.01
C ARG A 203 -9.94 11.50 5.60
N LEU A 204 -8.89 10.70 5.39
CA LEU A 204 -8.26 10.50 4.08
C LEU A 204 -9.20 9.77 3.10
N ILE A 205 -9.95 8.77 3.59
CA ILE A 205 -10.96 8.06 2.80
C ILE A 205 -12.07 9.04 2.35
N ALA A 206 -12.61 9.81 3.27
CA ALA A 206 -13.66 10.80 2.98
C ALA A 206 -13.17 11.84 1.96
N LEU A 207 -11.94 12.35 2.13
CA LEU A 207 -11.33 13.28 1.18
C LEU A 207 -11.29 12.69 -0.23
N GLY A 208 -10.93 11.42 -0.39
CA GLY A 208 -10.97 10.76 -1.69
C GLY A 208 -12.36 10.67 -2.28
N HIS A 209 -13.33 10.26 -1.48
CA HIS A 209 -14.73 10.13 -1.91
C HIS A 209 -15.35 11.48 -2.29
N ASP A 210 -14.97 12.60 -1.64
CA ASP A 210 -15.43 13.95 -1.98
C ASP A 210 -15.05 14.35 -3.42
N TYR A 211 -13.96 13.77 -3.95
CA TYR A 211 -13.53 13.93 -5.36
C TYR A 211 -14.02 12.80 -6.28
N GLY A 212 -14.86 11.87 -5.78
CA GLY A 212 -15.40 10.74 -6.56
C GLY A 212 -14.40 9.60 -6.80
N LEU A 213 -13.31 9.54 -6.04
CA LEU A 213 -12.24 8.55 -6.18
C LEU A 213 -12.50 7.33 -5.28
N ARG A 214 -12.01 6.15 -5.68
CA ARG A 214 -11.97 4.97 -4.82
C ARG A 214 -10.74 5.00 -3.94
N VAL A 215 -10.81 4.37 -2.77
CA VAL A 215 -9.69 4.36 -1.82
C VAL A 215 -9.26 2.93 -1.53
N GLN A 216 -8.01 2.62 -1.82
CA GLN A 216 -7.34 1.37 -1.50
C GLN A 216 -6.35 1.61 -0.37
N LEU A 217 -6.40 0.78 0.68
CA LEU A 217 -5.41 0.75 1.75
C LEU A 217 -4.45 -0.40 1.52
N HIS A 218 -3.14 -0.09 1.51
CA HIS A 218 -2.11 -1.10 1.69
C HIS A 218 -1.91 -1.37 3.18
N CYS A 219 -1.89 -2.64 3.53
CA CYS A 219 -1.58 -3.10 4.86
C CYS A 219 -1.03 -4.53 4.78
N CYS A 220 0.23 -4.71 5.16
CA CYS A 220 0.82 -6.03 5.30
C CYS A 220 0.38 -6.73 6.58
N GLY A 221 0.54 -8.06 6.61
CA GLY A 221 0.33 -8.88 7.78
C GLY A 221 -1.10 -9.34 8.03
N GLY A 222 -1.32 -9.89 9.22
CA GLY A 222 -2.61 -10.31 9.73
C GLY A 222 -3.31 -9.17 10.47
N PHE A 223 -4.37 -8.63 9.89
CA PHE A 223 -5.13 -7.50 10.47
C PHE A 223 -6.65 -7.72 10.37
N ALA A 224 -7.11 -8.96 10.24
CA ALA A 224 -8.53 -9.29 10.07
C ALA A 224 -9.46 -8.58 11.07
N PRO A 225 -9.14 -8.44 12.38
CA PRO A 225 -9.99 -7.70 13.33
C PRO A 225 -10.18 -6.22 13.00
N LEU A 226 -9.31 -5.62 12.17
CA LEU A 226 -9.40 -4.22 11.75
C LEU A 226 -10.22 -4.02 10.47
N ILE A 227 -10.56 -5.10 9.75
CA ILE A 227 -11.33 -5.02 8.50
C ILE A 227 -12.75 -4.45 8.72
N PRO A 228 -13.54 -4.89 9.71
CA PRO A 228 -14.87 -4.33 9.94
C PRO A 228 -14.87 -2.81 10.19
N PRO A 229 -14.04 -2.22 11.07
CA PRO A 229 -13.98 -0.78 11.24
C PRO A 229 -13.48 -0.02 10.00
N LEU A 230 -12.56 -0.61 9.19
CA LEU A 230 -12.12 -0.03 7.92
C LEU A 230 -13.26 0.02 6.88
N ILE A 231 -14.05 -1.04 6.76
CA ILE A 231 -15.25 -1.06 5.91
C ILE A 231 -16.27 -0.02 6.39
N ALA A 232 -16.48 0.09 7.70
CA ALA A 232 -17.38 1.09 8.28
C ALA A 232 -16.90 2.54 8.05
N ALA A 233 -15.58 2.74 7.91
CA ALA A 233 -14.98 4.02 7.53
C ALA A 233 -15.13 4.35 6.03
N GLY A 234 -15.63 3.41 5.21
CA GLY A 234 -15.86 3.59 3.79
C GLY A 234 -14.73 3.10 2.88
N LEU A 235 -13.78 2.32 3.38
CA LEU A 235 -12.68 1.80 2.54
C LEU A 235 -13.23 0.92 1.41
N ASP A 236 -12.75 1.16 0.16
CA ASP A 236 -13.21 0.43 -1.02
C ASP A 236 -12.40 -0.84 -1.30
N ALA A 237 -11.09 -0.83 -1.04
CA ALA A 237 -10.22 -1.97 -1.33
C ALA A 237 -9.10 -2.16 -0.30
N LEU A 238 -8.71 -3.42 -0.09
CA LEU A 238 -7.56 -3.84 0.73
C LEU A 238 -6.47 -4.45 -0.15
N HIS A 239 -5.26 -3.99 0.05
CA HIS A 239 -4.01 -4.48 -0.55
C HIS A 239 -2.93 -4.52 0.56
N ALA A 240 -1.97 -5.44 0.61
CA ALA A 240 -1.93 -6.71 -0.08
C ALA A 240 -2.41 -7.80 0.87
N VAL A 241 -3.38 -8.60 0.43
CA VAL A 241 -3.89 -9.70 1.27
C VAL A 241 -2.82 -10.78 1.40
N GLN A 242 -2.38 -11.09 2.63
CA GLN A 242 -1.35 -12.08 2.94
C GLN A 242 -1.96 -13.33 3.57
N PRO A 243 -2.24 -14.40 2.80
CA PRO A 243 -2.96 -15.58 3.30
C PRO A 243 -2.16 -16.41 4.32
N CYS A 244 -0.84 -16.26 4.37
CA CYS A 244 0.03 -16.94 5.33
C CYS A 244 -0.02 -16.34 6.75
N CYS A 245 -0.64 -15.16 6.92
CA CYS A 245 -0.74 -14.50 8.22
C CYS A 245 -1.97 -14.96 9.01
N GLN A 246 -1.87 -14.89 10.34
CA GLN A 246 -2.95 -15.32 11.23
C GLN A 246 -4.24 -14.52 10.96
N GLY A 247 -5.36 -15.22 10.82
CA GLY A 247 -6.68 -14.64 10.59
C GLY A 247 -6.97 -14.23 9.15
N MET A 248 -6.02 -14.43 8.21
CA MET A 248 -6.15 -14.00 6.81
C MET A 248 -6.54 -15.15 5.85
N ASP A 249 -7.27 -16.16 6.35
CA ASP A 249 -7.80 -17.23 5.51
C ASP A 249 -8.71 -16.68 4.40
N LEU A 250 -8.40 -17.02 3.14
CA LEU A 250 -9.06 -16.43 1.98
C LEU A 250 -10.55 -16.77 1.87
N ARG A 251 -10.96 -18.00 2.28
CA ARG A 251 -12.37 -18.40 2.23
C ARG A 251 -13.18 -17.62 3.26
N THR A 252 -12.62 -17.46 4.47
CA THR A 252 -13.21 -16.64 5.53
C THR A 252 -13.34 -15.20 5.11
N LEU A 253 -12.24 -14.57 4.65
CA LEU A 253 -12.24 -13.18 4.18
C LEU A 253 -13.24 -12.95 3.05
N LYS A 254 -13.24 -13.83 2.06
CA LYS A 254 -14.16 -13.73 0.92
C LYS A 254 -15.61 -13.91 1.34
N GLY A 255 -15.88 -14.89 2.20
CA GLY A 255 -17.24 -15.18 2.69
C GLY A 255 -17.81 -14.03 3.55
N GLU A 256 -17.00 -13.47 4.45
CA GLU A 256 -17.46 -12.43 5.38
C GLU A 256 -17.48 -11.03 4.76
N PHE A 257 -16.51 -10.70 3.91
CA PHE A 257 -16.29 -9.32 3.47
C PHE A 257 -16.35 -9.11 1.96
N GLY A 258 -16.27 -10.17 1.13
CA GLY A 258 -16.13 -10.06 -0.32
C GLY A 258 -17.24 -9.33 -1.06
N GLY A 259 -18.43 -9.16 -0.45
CA GLY A 259 -19.53 -8.34 -0.99
C GLY A 259 -19.46 -6.86 -0.59
N ARG A 260 -18.51 -6.48 0.27
CA ARG A 260 -18.42 -5.13 0.87
C ARG A 260 -17.11 -4.41 0.58
N ILE A 261 -16.05 -5.14 0.23
CA ILE A 261 -14.72 -4.60 -0.04
C ILE A 261 -14.05 -5.39 -1.15
N VAL A 262 -13.20 -4.74 -1.94
CA VAL A 262 -12.36 -5.39 -2.94
C VAL A 262 -11.07 -5.88 -2.28
N PHE A 263 -10.67 -7.11 -2.59
CA PHE A 263 -9.38 -7.68 -2.17
C PHE A 263 -8.39 -7.63 -3.32
N ASN A 264 -7.16 -7.15 -3.05
CA ASN A 264 -6.06 -7.11 -3.99
C ASN A 264 -4.87 -7.93 -3.45
N GLY A 265 -4.26 -8.79 -4.27
CA GLY A 265 -3.11 -9.61 -3.90
C GLY A 265 -3.45 -11.09 -3.73
N ALA A 266 -3.21 -11.63 -2.53
CA ALA A 266 -3.54 -12.99 -2.08
C ALA A 266 -2.67 -14.15 -2.63
N ILE A 267 -1.78 -13.93 -3.60
CA ILE A 267 -0.83 -14.97 -4.02
C ILE A 267 0.40 -14.87 -3.12
N ASP A 268 0.63 -15.91 -2.30
CA ASP A 268 1.66 -15.92 -1.27
C ASP A 268 3.05 -15.64 -1.84
N SER A 269 3.62 -14.51 -1.41
CA SER A 269 4.94 -14.07 -1.86
C SER A 269 6.06 -14.90 -1.27
N GLN A 270 5.91 -15.43 -0.05
CA GLN A 270 6.96 -16.14 0.68
C GLN A 270 7.05 -17.60 0.24
N HIS A 271 6.02 -18.40 0.53
CA HIS A 271 6.06 -19.86 0.35
C HIS A 271 5.70 -20.31 -1.07
N VAL A 272 5.13 -19.41 -1.89
CA VAL A 272 4.74 -19.73 -3.27
C VAL A 272 5.64 -19.06 -4.28
N LEU A 273 5.83 -17.73 -4.21
CA LEU A 273 6.61 -17.02 -5.22
C LEU A 273 8.13 -17.12 -4.98
N ILE A 274 8.61 -16.99 -3.74
CA ILE A 274 10.05 -17.06 -3.43
C ILE A 274 10.51 -18.52 -3.36
N GLU A 275 9.86 -19.34 -2.54
CA GLU A 275 10.31 -20.71 -2.24
C GLU A 275 9.79 -21.77 -3.22
N GLY A 276 8.80 -21.43 -4.05
CA GLY A 276 8.11 -22.36 -4.92
C GLY A 276 8.80 -22.64 -6.26
N THR A 277 8.11 -23.41 -7.08
CA THR A 277 8.44 -23.67 -8.49
C THR A 277 7.32 -23.17 -9.39
N PRO A 278 7.55 -22.94 -10.70
CA PRO A 278 6.50 -22.50 -11.63
C PRO A 278 5.25 -23.38 -11.60
N ASP A 279 5.40 -24.68 -11.49
CA ASP A 279 4.27 -25.64 -11.39
C ASP A 279 3.48 -25.47 -10.09
N LEU A 280 4.17 -25.26 -8.96
CA LEU A 280 3.51 -24.97 -7.68
C LEU A 280 2.76 -23.64 -7.75
N VAL A 281 3.42 -22.60 -8.28
CA VAL A 281 2.81 -21.28 -8.49
C VAL A 281 1.53 -21.40 -9.30
N GLY A 282 1.57 -22.07 -10.46
CA GLY A 282 0.40 -22.24 -11.31
C GLY A 282 -0.77 -22.96 -10.59
N ARG A 283 -0.48 -23.98 -9.76
CA ARG A 283 -1.52 -24.63 -8.95
C ARG A 283 -2.10 -23.70 -7.89
N ARG A 284 -1.24 -23.00 -7.13
CA ARG A 284 -1.68 -22.10 -6.05
C ARG A 284 -2.44 -20.89 -6.56
N VAL A 285 -2.02 -20.32 -7.69
CA VAL A 285 -2.77 -19.25 -8.35
C VAL A 285 -4.18 -19.70 -8.70
N ARG A 286 -4.36 -20.89 -9.30
CA ARG A 286 -5.71 -21.42 -9.62
C ARG A 286 -6.57 -21.58 -8.36
N GLU A 287 -6.02 -22.14 -7.27
CA GLU A 287 -6.73 -22.26 -5.99
C GLU A 287 -7.20 -20.89 -5.45
N VAL A 288 -6.34 -19.87 -5.53
CA VAL A 288 -6.69 -18.48 -5.12
C VAL A 288 -7.80 -17.93 -6.01
N LEU A 289 -7.71 -18.11 -7.34
CA LEU A 289 -8.73 -17.63 -8.27
C LEU A 289 -10.09 -18.31 -8.03
N GLU A 290 -10.11 -19.62 -7.75
CA GLU A 290 -11.33 -20.38 -7.41
C GLU A 290 -12.02 -19.84 -6.16
N ILE A 291 -11.24 -19.33 -5.18
CA ILE A 291 -11.78 -18.78 -3.93
C ILE A 291 -12.22 -17.32 -4.13
N MET A 292 -11.36 -16.50 -4.73
CA MET A 292 -11.49 -15.05 -4.68
C MET A 292 -12.30 -14.45 -5.84
N MET A 293 -12.38 -15.10 -7.01
CA MET A 293 -13.10 -14.56 -8.17
C MET A 293 -14.63 -14.62 -8.06
N PRO A 294 -15.26 -15.67 -7.49
CA PRO A 294 -16.72 -15.75 -7.45
C PRO A 294 -17.35 -14.50 -6.85
N GLY A 295 -18.36 -13.95 -7.54
CA GLY A 295 -19.03 -12.70 -7.12
C GLY A 295 -18.27 -11.40 -7.39
N GLY A 296 -17.08 -11.44 -8.00
CA GLY A 296 -16.27 -10.24 -8.25
C GLY A 296 -15.49 -9.77 -7.02
N GLY A 297 -15.08 -8.48 -6.98
CA GLY A 297 -14.40 -7.87 -5.83
C GLY A 297 -12.99 -8.41 -5.58
N TYR A 298 -12.26 -8.78 -6.65
CA TYR A 298 -10.90 -9.29 -6.54
C TYR A 298 -9.98 -8.74 -7.65
N ILE A 299 -8.77 -8.37 -7.25
CA ILE A 299 -7.65 -7.96 -8.10
C ILE A 299 -6.52 -8.96 -7.85
N GLY A 300 -6.05 -9.65 -8.90
CA GLY A 300 -5.02 -10.68 -8.78
C GLY A 300 -3.62 -10.09 -8.73
N GLY A 301 -2.82 -10.54 -7.77
CA GLY A 301 -1.43 -10.11 -7.60
C GLY A 301 -0.74 -10.81 -6.43
N ALA A 302 0.52 -10.48 -6.22
CA ALA A 302 1.31 -10.97 -5.10
C ALA A 302 0.75 -10.46 -3.75
N SER A 303 1.00 -11.20 -2.68
CA SER A 303 0.55 -10.86 -1.32
C SER A 303 1.43 -9.83 -0.61
N HIS A 304 2.24 -9.07 -1.36
CA HIS A 304 3.09 -8.00 -0.86
C HIS A 304 3.08 -6.84 -1.85
N ASP A 305 3.37 -5.62 -1.39
CA ASP A 305 3.42 -4.42 -2.25
C ASP A 305 4.49 -4.58 -3.34
N TYR A 306 5.65 -5.10 -2.96
CA TYR A 306 6.74 -5.38 -3.87
C TYR A 306 7.05 -6.86 -4.00
N ILE A 307 7.11 -7.34 -5.23
CA ILE A 307 7.85 -8.56 -5.56
C ILE A 307 9.33 -8.23 -5.34
N LEU A 308 10.00 -8.97 -4.47
CA LEU A 308 11.37 -8.70 -4.03
C LEU A 308 12.41 -9.34 -4.97
N GLU A 309 13.65 -8.84 -4.93
CA GLU A 309 14.74 -9.25 -5.81
C GLU A 309 15.03 -10.76 -5.77
N GLU A 310 14.91 -11.39 -4.59
CA GLU A 310 15.14 -12.83 -4.40
C GLU A 310 14.11 -13.72 -5.10
N THR A 311 12.94 -13.16 -5.50
CA THR A 311 11.90 -13.92 -6.18
C THR A 311 12.37 -14.40 -7.55
N PRO A 312 12.28 -15.72 -7.88
CA PRO A 312 12.61 -16.22 -9.22
C PRO A 312 11.67 -15.60 -10.28
N VAL A 313 12.25 -15.06 -11.36
CA VAL A 313 11.47 -14.40 -12.43
C VAL A 313 10.51 -15.39 -13.10
N GLU A 314 10.91 -16.64 -13.28
CA GLU A 314 10.06 -17.71 -13.80
C GLU A 314 8.78 -17.95 -12.96
N ASN A 315 8.87 -17.82 -11.64
CA ASN A 315 7.72 -17.95 -10.76
C ASN A 315 6.73 -16.80 -10.94
N VAL A 316 7.24 -15.58 -11.12
CA VAL A 316 6.41 -14.39 -11.38
C VAL A 316 5.76 -14.48 -12.76
N VAL A 317 6.51 -14.94 -13.78
CA VAL A 317 5.96 -15.24 -15.12
C VAL A 317 4.84 -16.27 -15.01
N ALA A 318 5.07 -17.39 -14.31
CA ALA A 318 4.06 -18.44 -14.12
C ALA A 318 2.80 -17.92 -13.41
N MET A 319 2.96 -17.02 -12.41
CA MET A 319 1.84 -16.36 -11.73
C MET A 319 0.99 -15.57 -12.71
N PHE A 320 1.58 -14.62 -13.45
CA PHE A 320 0.82 -13.75 -14.35
C PHE A 320 0.26 -14.49 -15.57
N ASP A 321 0.99 -15.46 -16.11
CA ASP A 321 0.49 -16.28 -17.22
C ASP A 321 -0.71 -17.15 -16.76
N THR A 322 -0.68 -17.72 -15.54
CA THR A 322 -1.82 -18.45 -14.97
C THR A 322 -3.01 -17.54 -14.71
N ILE A 323 -2.78 -16.33 -14.16
CA ILE A 323 -3.85 -15.33 -13.97
C ILE A 323 -4.48 -14.97 -15.30
N ARG A 324 -3.69 -14.76 -16.36
CA ARG A 324 -4.19 -14.42 -17.70
C ARG A 324 -5.04 -15.55 -18.29
N GLU A 325 -4.63 -16.80 -18.08
CA GLU A 325 -5.33 -17.96 -18.61
C GLU A 325 -6.64 -18.23 -17.86
N PHE A 326 -6.64 -18.21 -16.54
CA PHE A 326 -7.77 -18.63 -15.70
C PHE A 326 -8.56 -17.46 -15.08
N GLY A 327 -8.01 -16.25 -15.02
CA GLY A 327 -8.62 -15.07 -14.41
C GLY A 327 -9.69 -14.37 -15.25
N VAL A 328 -10.40 -15.10 -16.13
CA VAL A 328 -11.42 -14.54 -17.03
C VAL A 328 -12.81 -14.92 -16.55
N TYR A 329 -13.65 -13.93 -16.23
CA TYR A 329 -15.05 -14.17 -15.90
C TYR A 329 -15.82 -14.72 -17.12
N GLY A 330 -16.63 -15.74 -16.91
CA GLY A 330 -17.50 -16.31 -17.97
C GLY A 330 -16.90 -17.46 -18.77
N ARG A 331 -15.66 -17.89 -18.56
CA ARG A 331 -15.20 -19.20 -19.05
C ARG A 331 -15.81 -20.31 -18.19
N ALA A 332 -16.43 -21.32 -18.87
CA ALA A 332 -16.99 -22.49 -18.23
C ALA A 332 -15.90 -23.24 -17.45
N GLY A 333 -15.94 -23.16 -16.13
CA GLY A 333 -14.96 -23.75 -15.20
C GLY A 333 -15.11 -23.19 -13.80
N VAL A 334 -15.58 -21.95 -13.65
CA VAL A 334 -16.02 -21.40 -12.36
C VAL A 334 -17.50 -21.77 -12.23
N ALA A 335 -17.77 -22.89 -11.56
CA ALA A 335 -19.11 -23.42 -11.36
C ALA A 335 -20.03 -22.31 -10.84
N ARG A 336 -21.12 -22.04 -11.59
CA ARG A 336 -22.28 -21.37 -11.05
C ARG A 336 -22.84 -22.28 -9.93
N GLN A 337 -22.47 -21.95 -8.70
CA GLN A 337 -23.28 -22.35 -7.56
C GLN A 337 -24.12 -21.12 -7.20
N LEU A 338 -25.38 -21.22 -7.61
CA LEU A 338 -26.49 -20.40 -7.13
C LEU A 338 -26.76 -20.71 -5.66
#